data_63a466cd8685a824f9a8b68724d46ebd
#
_entry.id   63a466cd8685a824f9a8b68724d46ebd
#
_cell.length_a   1.000
_cell.length_b   1.000
_cell.length_c   1.000
_cell.angle_alpha   90.00
_cell.angle_beta   90.00
_cell.angle_gamma   90.00
#
_symmetry.space_group_name_H-M   'P 1'
#
loop_
_entity.id
_entity.type
_entity.pdbx_description
1 polymer ?
#
loop_
_entity_poly.entity_id
_entity_poly.type
_entity_poly.pdbx_seq_one_letter_code
_entity_poly.pdbx_strand_id
1 'polypeptide(L)'
;MRKNFLKKGLIAALIVMGGIGLGQRAEAKSGVVQVKGSDTILNASQAIAEKFMSENKGARIAVTGGGSGVGISALINKTTDIAMASRNIKDKEIEQAKAKGINVEEIVVGFDGITIIANKTNPIKDIDDKTLGKVFRGEITNWKELGGDDAEIVVLSRDSSSGTHEFFKEHIIREGNSKGTQEYGAKTLYMPSNEAIKQEIKANKYAIGYIGMGYMDSSVEAVTVDGIAATPENVLNKTY
;
A
#
# COMPACT_ATOMS: atom_id res chain seq x y z
N MET A 1 2.16 -29.29 2.74
CA MET A 1 2.20 -28.44 1.52
C MET A 1 2.45 -27.02 1.99
N ARG A 2 3.71 -26.56 1.92
CA ARG A 2 4.05 -25.18 2.24
C ARG A 2 3.50 -24.28 1.12
N LYS A 3 2.41 -23.57 1.38
CA LYS A 3 1.94 -22.51 0.50
C LYS A 3 2.81 -21.29 0.77
N ASN A 4 3.69 -20.97 -0.15
CA ASN A 4 4.51 -19.75 -0.12
C ASN A 4 3.60 -18.53 -0.35
N PHE A 5 3.09 -17.93 0.72
CA PHE A 5 2.11 -16.84 0.67
C PHE A 5 2.71 -15.48 0.34
N LEU A 6 3.96 -15.24 0.71
CA LEU A 6 4.62 -13.95 0.49
C LEU A 6 5.25 -13.78 -0.91
N LYS A 7 5.06 -14.75 -1.81
CA LYS A 7 5.66 -14.76 -3.16
C LYS A 7 5.02 -13.81 -4.20
N LYS A 8 4.08 -12.96 -3.79
CA LYS A 8 3.47 -11.99 -4.71
C LYS A 8 3.79 -10.60 -4.20
N GLY A 9 4.80 -9.98 -4.77
CA GLY A 9 5.09 -8.57 -4.51
C GLY A 9 3.84 -7.69 -4.69
N LEU A 10 3.72 -6.65 -3.89
CA LEU A 10 2.68 -5.63 -4.04
C LEU A 10 2.86 -4.96 -5.41
N ILE A 11 1.82 -5.04 -6.25
CA ILE A 11 1.84 -4.38 -7.56
C ILE A 11 1.43 -2.93 -7.36
N ALA A 12 2.36 -2.01 -7.58
CA ALA A 12 2.04 -0.59 -7.70
C ALA A 12 1.60 -0.32 -9.15
N ALA A 13 0.33 0.00 -9.34
CA ALA A 13 -0.24 0.26 -10.65
C ALA A 13 -0.66 1.73 -10.80
N LEU A 14 -0.36 2.30 -11.95
CA LEU A 14 -0.90 3.57 -12.40
C LEU A 14 -2.06 3.28 -13.35
N ILE A 15 -3.26 3.72 -13.01
CA ILE A 15 -4.44 3.52 -13.86
C ILE A 15 -4.70 4.79 -14.66
N VAL A 16 -4.57 4.72 -15.96
CA VAL A 16 -4.73 5.85 -16.89
C VAL A 16 -6.05 5.72 -17.64
N MET A 17 -6.76 6.81 -17.79
CA MET A 17 -7.95 6.89 -18.62
C MET A 17 -7.55 7.11 -20.08
N GLY A 18 -7.64 6.06 -20.91
CA GLY A 18 -7.44 6.13 -22.36
C GLY A 18 -8.74 6.40 -23.09
N GLY A 19 -8.90 7.58 -23.65
CA GLY A 19 -9.93 7.88 -24.63
C GLY A 19 -9.34 7.81 -26.04
N ILE A 20 -9.60 6.72 -26.78
CA ILE A 20 -9.26 6.68 -28.20
C ILE A 20 -10.40 7.37 -28.98
N GLY A 21 -10.22 8.64 -29.24
CA GLY A 21 -11.01 9.39 -30.22
C GLY A 21 -10.14 9.67 -31.45
N LEU A 22 -10.58 9.20 -32.61
CA LEU A 22 -9.97 9.43 -33.90
C LEU A 22 -9.80 10.93 -34.21
N GLY A 23 -8.57 11.35 -34.42
CA GLY A 23 -8.24 12.36 -35.42
C GLY A 23 -8.62 13.82 -35.18
N GLN A 24 -8.62 14.31 -33.94
CA GLN A 24 -8.45 15.75 -33.69
C GLN A 24 -7.16 15.97 -32.93
N ARG A 25 -6.27 16.80 -33.47
CA ARG A 25 -5.22 17.43 -32.66
C ARG A 25 -5.91 18.00 -31.43
N ALA A 26 -5.79 17.34 -30.30
CA ALA A 26 -6.22 17.89 -29.04
C ALA A 26 -5.43 19.17 -28.86
N GLU A 27 -6.07 20.31 -29.01
CA GLU A 27 -5.59 21.54 -28.39
C GLU A 27 -5.30 21.18 -26.94
N ALA A 28 -4.04 21.33 -26.57
CA ALA A 28 -3.61 21.06 -25.20
C ALA A 28 -4.51 21.92 -24.31
N LYS A 29 -5.51 21.30 -23.68
CA LYS A 29 -6.22 21.92 -22.58
C LYS A 29 -5.14 22.40 -21.64
N SER A 30 -5.04 23.71 -21.44
CA SER A 30 -4.12 24.35 -20.49
C SER A 30 -4.54 24.01 -19.04
N GLY A 31 -4.69 22.74 -18.77
CA GLY A 31 -5.17 22.18 -17.51
C GLY A 31 -4.04 21.48 -16.75
N VAL A 32 -4.19 21.43 -15.44
CA VAL A 32 -3.33 20.64 -14.57
C VAL A 32 -3.79 19.18 -14.66
N VAL A 33 -2.91 18.25 -15.00
CA VAL A 33 -3.18 16.81 -14.92
C VAL A 33 -3.29 16.42 -13.44
N GLN A 34 -4.44 15.90 -13.07
CA GLN A 34 -4.73 15.47 -11.71
C GLN A 34 -4.37 14.01 -11.53
N VAL A 35 -3.46 13.71 -10.62
CA VAL A 35 -3.04 12.35 -10.24
C VAL A 35 -3.40 12.13 -8.78
N LYS A 36 -4.21 11.11 -8.48
CA LYS A 36 -4.70 10.89 -7.12
C LYS A 36 -4.75 9.42 -6.76
N GLY A 37 -4.46 9.09 -5.49
CA GLY A 37 -4.70 7.73 -5.02
C GLY A 37 -3.69 7.22 -4.00
N SER A 38 -3.05 6.09 -4.30
CA SER A 38 -2.21 5.34 -3.38
C SER A 38 -1.15 6.20 -2.72
N ASP A 39 -1.16 6.20 -1.40
CA ASP A 39 -0.12 6.80 -0.58
C ASP A 39 1.20 6.01 -0.68
N THR A 40 1.12 4.69 -0.91
CA THR A 40 2.29 3.82 -1.03
C THR A 40 3.22 4.23 -2.17
N ILE A 41 2.68 4.65 -3.32
CA ILE A 41 3.47 5.10 -4.47
C ILE A 41 3.50 6.63 -4.62
N LEU A 42 3.05 7.37 -3.62
CA LEU A 42 2.94 8.82 -3.68
C LEU A 42 4.30 9.48 -3.97
N ASN A 43 5.32 9.16 -3.20
CA ASN A 43 6.66 9.76 -3.35
C ASN A 43 7.27 9.45 -4.72
N ALA A 44 7.14 8.20 -5.20
CA ALA A 44 7.61 7.81 -6.53
C ALA A 44 6.85 8.57 -7.63
N SER A 45 5.53 8.69 -7.51
CA SER A 45 4.70 9.40 -8.48
C SER A 45 4.99 10.90 -8.48
N GLN A 46 5.26 11.51 -7.33
CA GLN A 46 5.70 12.90 -7.25
C GLN A 46 7.05 13.10 -7.95
N ALA A 47 8.03 12.25 -7.69
CA ALA A 47 9.34 12.32 -8.34
C ALA A 47 9.23 12.17 -9.88
N ILE A 48 8.37 11.24 -10.36
CA ILE A 48 8.10 11.06 -11.79
C ILE A 48 7.46 12.33 -12.38
N ALA A 49 6.46 12.90 -11.70
CA ALA A 49 5.78 14.11 -12.14
C ALA A 49 6.73 15.32 -12.19
N GLU A 50 7.55 15.50 -11.17
CA GLU A 50 8.58 16.55 -11.13
C GLU A 50 9.58 16.41 -12.27
N LYS A 51 10.08 15.20 -12.50
CA LYS A 51 11.00 14.91 -13.60
C LYS A 51 10.35 15.22 -14.95
N PHE A 52 9.12 14.77 -15.16
CA PHE A 52 8.38 15.04 -16.40
C PHE A 52 8.17 16.53 -16.62
N MET A 53 7.75 17.28 -15.59
CA MET A 53 7.58 18.74 -15.66
C MET A 53 8.89 19.48 -15.90
N SER A 54 10.01 18.97 -15.39
CA SER A 54 11.32 19.56 -15.63
C SER A 54 11.77 19.47 -17.09
N GLU A 55 11.38 18.37 -17.75
CA GLU A 55 11.72 18.09 -19.16
C GLU A 55 10.69 18.65 -20.15
N ASN A 56 9.46 18.88 -19.71
CA ASN A 56 8.35 19.34 -20.53
C ASN A 56 7.82 20.69 -20.04
N LYS A 57 8.49 21.78 -20.46
CA LYS A 57 8.09 23.13 -20.06
C LYS A 57 6.65 23.43 -20.49
N GLY A 58 5.78 23.69 -19.54
CA GLY A 58 4.35 23.91 -19.75
C GLY A 58 3.46 22.78 -19.28
N ALA A 59 3.99 21.58 -19.03
CA ALA A 59 3.27 20.53 -18.33
C ALA A 59 3.01 20.94 -16.88
N ARG A 60 1.79 20.66 -16.38
CA ARG A 60 1.39 20.89 -15.00
C ARG A 60 0.75 19.62 -14.47
N ILE A 61 1.33 19.03 -13.45
CA ILE A 61 0.85 17.78 -12.84
C ILE A 61 0.72 18.01 -11.34
N ALA A 62 -0.45 17.71 -10.79
CA ALA A 62 -0.70 17.72 -9.35
C ALA A 62 -0.87 16.27 -8.87
N VAL A 63 -0.05 15.85 -7.92
CA VAL A 63 -0.07 14.50 -7.36
C VAL A 63 -0.55 14.57 -5.90
N THR A 64 -1.61 13.82 -5.58
CA THR A 64 -2.20 13.77 -4.23
C THR A 64 -2.42 12.33 -3.78
N GLY A 65 -2.14 12.05 -2.51
CA GLY A 65 -2.41 10.77 -1.87
C GLY A 65 -3.88 10.57 -1.51
N GLY A 66 -4.12 9.71 -0.52
CA GLY A 66 -5.45 9.45 0.06
C GLY A 66 -5.94 8.00 -0.10
N GLY A 67 -5.08 7.12 -0.61
CA GLY A 67 -5.37 5.69 -0.77
C GLY A 67 -5.85 5.28 -2.16
N SER A 68 -5.60 4.00 -2.51
CA SER A 68 -5.95 3.44 -3.83
C SER A 68 -7.45 3.53 -4.13
N GLY A 69 -8.29 3.24 -3.14
CA GLY A 69 -9.75 3.29 -3.29
C GLY A 69 -10.26 4.70 -3.58
N VAL A 70 -9.66 5.72 -2.94
CA VAL A 70 -9.99 7.12 -3.19
C VAL A 70 -9.60 7.54 -4.60
N GLY A 71 -8.40 7.14 -5.08
CA GLY A 71 -7.94 7.42 -6.44
C GLY A 71 -8.83 6.77 -7.50
N ILE A 72 -9.13 5.49 -7.34
CA ILE A 72 -10.00 4.75 -8.27
C ILE A 72 -11.43 5.36 -8.30
N SER A 73 -11.97 5.68 -7.12
CA SER A 73 -13.27 6.36 -7.05
C SER A 73 -13.24 7.73 -7.71
N ALA A 74 -12.17 8.49 -7.54
CA ALA A 74 -12.01 9.79 -8.20
C ALA A 74 -11.94 9.64 -9.73
N LEU A 75 -11.23 8.62 -10.25
CA LEU A 75 -11.17 8.30 -11.67
C LEU A 75 -12.56 7.95 -12.22
N ILE A 76 -13.30 7.06 -11.54
CA ILE A 76 -14.66 6.67 -11.91
C ILE A 76 -15.62 7.88 -11.89
N ASN A 77 -15.39 8.86 -11.02
CA ASN A 77 -16.18 10.09 -10.94
C ASN A 77 -15.65 11.22 -11.83
N LYS A 78 -14.61 10.98 -12.65
CA LYS A 78 -14.00 11.97 -13.56
C LYS A 78 -13.44 13.20 -12.83
N THR A 79 -13.03 13.05 -11.57
CA THR A 79 -12.42 14.11 -10.76
C THR A 79 -10.90 14.01 -10.66
N THR A 80 -10.31 13.00 -11.30
CA THR A 80 -8.87 12.87 -11.55
C THR A 80 -8.64 12.29 -12.94
N ASP A 81 -7.49 12.56 -13.52
CA ASP A 81 -7.12 12.05 -14.84
C ASP A 81 -6.42 10.70 -14.73
N ILE A 82 -5.66 10.51 -13.65
CA ILE A 82 -4.88 9.30 -13.37
C ILE A 82 -5.14 8.87 -11.93
N ALA A 83 -5.47 7.59 -11.73
CA ALA A 83 -5.54 6.99 -10.41
C ALA A 83 -4.25 6.24 -10.09
N MET A 84 -3.66 6.53 -8.94
CA MET A 84 -2.58 5.73 -8.38
C MET A 84 -3.16 4.59 -7.54
N ALA A 85 -2.67 3.37 -7.74
CA ALA A 85 -3.08 2.23 -6.94
C ALA A 85 -1.90 1.34 -6.57
N SER A 86 -1.92 0.79 -5.36
CA SER A 86 -0.99 -0.23 -4.86
C SER A 86 -1.67 -1.60 -4.73
N ARG A 87 -2.69 -1.81 -5.51
CA ARG A 87 -3.41 -3.07 -5.74
C ARG A 87 -4.03 -3.05 -7.13
N ASN A 88 -4.41 -4.20 -7.64
CA ASN A 88 -5.19 -4.27 -8.88
C ASN A 88 -6.56 -3.59 -8.71
N ILE A 89 -7.09 -3.07 -9.81
CA ILE A 89 -8.47 -2.62 -9.85
C ILE A 89 -9.41 -3.84 -9.75
N LYS A 90 -10.49 -3.71 -8.99
CA LYS A 90 -11.47 -4.80 -8.82
C LYS A 90 -12.45 -4.85 -9.99
N ASP A 91 -12.98 -6.03 -10.29
CA ASP A 91 -13.99 -6.21 -11.33
C ASP A 91 -15.18 -5.27 -11.16
N LYS A 92 -15.68 -5.13 -9.92
CA LYS A 92 -16.75 -4.19 -9.59
C LYS A 92 -16.42 -2.73 -9.90
N GLU A 93 -15.17 -2.32 -9.69
CA GLU A 93 -14.69 -0.97 -9.99
C GLU A 93 -14.59 -0.76 -11.50
N ILE A 94 -14.17 -1.79 -12.24
CA ILE A 94 -14.15 -1.80 -13.72
C ILE A 94 -15.57 -1.68 -14.27
N GLU A 95 -16.52 -2.43 -13.72
CA GLU A 95 -17.94 -2.35 -14.11
C GLU A 95 -18.52 -0.96 -13.86
N GLN A 96 -18.22 -0.37 -12.70
CA GLN A 96 -18.64 0.99 -12.35
C GLN A 96 -18.07 2.04 -13.31
N ALA A 97 -16.79 1.89 -13.70
CA ALA A 97 -16.14 2.77 -14.67
C ALA A 97 -16.83 2.65 -16.05
N LYS A 98 -17.06 1.42 -16.53
CA LYS A 98 -17.77 1.15 -17.80
C LYS A 98 -19.18 1.74 -17.81
N ALA A 99 -19.92 1.61 -16.71
CA ALA A 99 -21.26 2.20 -16.56
C ALA A 99 -21.27 3.73 -16.71
N LYS A 100 -20.13 4.40 -16.42
CA LYS A 100 -19.93 5.84 -16.60
C LYS A 100 -19.23 6.22 -17.92
N GLY A 101 -19.08 5.25 -18.83
CA GLY A 101 -18.44 5.45 -20.13
C GLY A 101 -16.93 5.66 -20.03
N ILE A 102 -16.30 5.10 -19.00
CA ILE A 102 -14.83 5.16 -18.80
C ILE A 102 -14.25 3.80 -19.13
N ASN A 103 -13.31 3.77 -20.08
CA ASN A 103 -12.49 2.61 -20.34
C ASN A 103 -11.19 2.74 -19.53
N VAL A 104 -10.98 1.85 -18.56
CA VAL A 104 -9.83 1.88 -17.65
C VAL A 104 -8.71 1.03 -18.24
N GLU A 105 -7.50 1.59 -18.26
CA GLU A 105 -6.27 0.86 -18.59
C GLU A 105 -5.38 0.81 -17.33
N GLU A 106 -4.88 -0.38 -17.02
CA GLU A 106 -3.97 -0.59 -15.88
C GLU A 106 -2.54 -0.68 -16.39
N ILE A 107 -1.68 0.23 -15.90
CA ILE A 107 -0.27 0.28 -16.23
C ILE A 107 0.55 -0.02 -14.98
N VAL A 108 1.25 -1.15 -14.97
CA VAL A 108 2.17 -1.51 -13.88
C VAL A 108 3.44 -0.71 -14.01
N VAL A 109 3.76 0.11 -13.00
CA VAL A 109 4.96 0.98 -12.98
C VAL A 109 6.09 0.41 -12.15
N GLY A 110 5.83 -0.58 -11.30
CA GLY A 110 6.84 -1.24 -10.48
C GLY A 110 6.25 -2.24 -9.50
N PHE A 111 7.14 -2.87 -8.74
CA PHE A 111 6.79 -3.76 -7.64
C PHE A 111 7.25 -3.12 -6.34
N ASP A 112 6.47 -3.31 -5.28
CA ASP A 112 6.80 -2.88 -3.92
C ASP A 112 6.64 -4.07 -2.97
N GLY A 113 7.26 -3.97 -1.79
CA GLY A 113 7.08 -4.91 -0.69
C GLY A 113 6.47 -4.20 0.52
N ILE A 114 5.74 -4.95 1.34
CA ILE A 114 5.26 -4.47 2.62
C ILE A 114 6.28 -4.85 3.70
N THR A 115 6.85 -3.86 4.38
CA THR A 115 7.78 -4.08 5.48
C THR A 115 7.03 -4.03 6.81
N ILE A 116 7.17 -5.06 7.63
CA ILE A 116 6.72 -5.04 9.02
C ILE A 116 7.71 -4.20 9.82
N ILE A 117 7.21 -3.27 10.60
CA ILE A 117 8.04 -2.37 11.40
C ILE A 117 7.63 -2.35 12.87
N ALA A 118 8.63 -2.23 13.72
CA ALA A 118 8.48 -2.04 15.14
C ALA A 118 9.41 -0.92 15.65
N ASN A 119 9.26 -0.50 16.89
CA ASN A 119 10.18 0.43 17.51
C ASN A 119 11.59 -0.19 17.63
N LYS A 120 12.64 0.61 17.49
CA LYS A 120 14.04 0.15 17.59
C LYS A 120 14.38 -0.57 18.89
N THR A 121 13.70 -0.23 19.97
CA THR A 121 13.90 -0.85 21.28
C THR A 121 13.14 -2.16 21.46
N ASN A 122 12.28 -2.52 20.51
CA ASN A 122 11.55 -3.79 20.53
C ASN A 122 12.53 -4.96 20.32
N PRO A 123 12.56 -5.98 21.22
CA PRO A 123 13.47 -7.11 21.10
C PRO A 123 13.08 -8.09 19.98
N ILE A 124 11.83 -8.06 19.52
CA ILE A 124 11.35 -8.97 18.47
C ILE A 124 11.83 -8.48 17.10
N LYS A 125 12.71 -9.28 16.49
CA LYS A 125 13.33 -8.97 15.19
C LYS A 125 12.86 -9.86 14.06
N ASP A 126 12.18 -10.95 14.41
CA ASP A 126 11.61 -11.93 13.48
C ASP A 126 10.26 -12.40 13.99
N ILE A 127 9.34 -12.68 13.08
CA ILE A 127 8.01 -13.22 13.39
C ILE A 127 7.58 -14.13 12.26
N ASP A 128 7.03 -15.30 12.56
CA ASP A 128 6.47 -16.14 11.52
C ASP A 128 5.13 -15.58 10.99
N ASP A 129 4.82 -15.87 9.74
CA ASP A 129 3.64 -15.35 9.03
C ASP A 129 2.32 -15.61 9.77
N LYS A 130 2.16 -16.80 10.35
CA LYS A 130 0.92 -17.15 11.09
C LYS A 130 0.80 -16.38 12.39
N THR A 131 1.90 -16.22 13.11
CA THR A 131 1.96 -15.44 14.36
C THR A 131 1.71 -13.97 14.07
N LEU A 132 2.28 -13.43 12.98
CA LEU A 132 1.99 -12.09 12.51
C LEU A 132 0.48 -11.90 12.25
N GLY A 133 -0.15 -12.85 11.57
CA GLY A 133 -1.60 -12.84 11.35
C GLY A 133 -2.39 -12.82 12.66
N LYS A 134 -2.00 -13.62 13.67
CA LYS A 134 -2.64 -13.64 14.99
C LYS A 134 -2.51 -12.31 15.74
N VAL A 135 -1.33 -11.68 15.68
CA VAL A 135 -1.11 -10.35 16.29
C VAL A 135 -2.06 -9.33 15.66
N PHE A 136 -2.13 -9.28 14.34
CA PHE A 136 -2.97 -8.30 13.66
C PHE A 136 -4.48 -8.59 13.75
N ARG A 137 -4.88 -9.84 14.00
CA ARG A 137 -6.27 -10.20 14.33
C ARG A 137 -6.60 -9.96 15.82
N GLY A 138 -5.60 -9.62 16.65
CA GLY A 138 -5.77 -9.42 18.09
C GLY A 138 -5.97 -10.73 18.87
N GLU A 139 -5.49 -11.85 18.34
CA GLU A 139 -5.46 -13.16 19.03
C GLU A 139 -4.25 -13.25 19.96
N ILE A 140 -3.15 -12.59 19.63
CA ILE A 140 -1.98 -12.34 20.45
C ILE A 140 -1.95 -10.85 20.75
N THR A 141 -2.00 -10.48 22.03
CA THR A 141 -2.18 -9.09 22.44
C THR A 141 -1.09 -8.55 23.36
N ASN A 142 -0.18 -9.40 23.79
CA ASN A 142 0.91 -9.03 24.70
C ASN A 142 2.27 -9.47 24.13
N TRP A 143 3.25 -8.57 24.13
CA TRP A 143 4.61 -8.85 23.65
C TRP A 143 5.27 -10.01 24.38
N LYS A 144 4.91 -10.27 25.64
CA LYS A 144 5.42 -11.41 26.42
C LYS A 144 5.11 -12.76 25.78
N GLU A 145 4.00 -12.88 25.07
CA GLU A 145 3.64 -14.10 24.32
C GLU A 145 4.62 -14.40 23.19
N LEU A 146 5.37 -13.38 22.76
CA LEU A 146 6.40 -13.45 21.71
C LEU A 146 7.82 -13.39 22.28
N GLY A 147 7.98 -13.42 23.62
CA GLY A 147 9.28 -13.34 24.27
C GLY A 147 9.80 -11.91 24.51
N GLY A 148 8.95 -10.91 24.35
CA GLY A 148 9.23 -9.51 24.65
C GLY A 148 8.82 -9.08 26.06
N ASP A 149 8.65 -7.78 26.25
CA ASP A 149 8.20 -7.16 27.51
C ASP A 149 6.76 -7.60 27.87
N ASP A 150 6.41 -7.60 29.16
CA ASP A 150 5.02 -7.76 29.60
C ASP A 150 4.24 -6.46 29.35
N ALA A 151 3.81 -6.26 28.13
CA ALA A 151 3.13 -5.06 27.65
C ALA A 151 2.17 -5.37 26.50
N GLU A 152 1.07 -4.62 26.43
CA GLU A 152 0.08 -4.75 25.36
C GLU A 152 0.69 -4.35 24.01
N ILE A 153 0.40 -5.12 22.97
CA ILE A 153 0.80 -4.82 21.58
C ILE A 153 -0.15 -3.76 21.02
N VAL A 154 0.41 -2.63 20.57
CA VAL A 154 -0.35 -1.61 19.86
C VAL A 154 -0.24 -1.86 18.36
N VAL A 155 -1.32 -2.34 17.76
CA VAL A 155 -1.37 -2.71 16.33
C VAL A 155 -1.77 -1.51 15.50
N LEU A 156 -0.94 -1.16 14.52
CA LEU A 156 -1.18 -0.07 13.58
C LEU A 156 -1.43 -0.63 12.17
N SER A 157 -2.52 -0.20 11.56
CA SER A 157 -2.88 -0.52 10.19
C SER A 157 -3.11 0.76 9.38
N ARG A 158 -3.17 0.64 8.08
CA ARG A 158 -3.69 1.69 7.18
C ARG A 158 -5.21 1.67 7.21
N ASP A 159 -5.81 2.78 6.86
CA ASP A 159 -7.27 2.86 6.69
C ASP A 159 -7.77 2.00 5.52
N SER A 160 -9.07 1.75 5.46
CA SER A 160 -9.69 0.86 4.48
C SER A 160 -9.64 1.36 3.03
N SER A 161 -9.29 2.63 2.78
CA SER A 161 -9.08 3.16 1.43
C SER A 161 -7.72 2.77 0.85
N SER A 162 -6.79 2.32 1.70
CA SER A 162 -5.43 1.94 1.33
C SER A 162 -5.40 0.59 0.60
N GLY A 163 -4.77 0.57 -0.58
CA GLY A 163 -4.49 -0.68 -1.28
C GLY A 163 -3.53 -1.60 -0.51
N THR A 164 -2.60 -1.02 0.25
CA THR A 164 -1.68 -1.76 1.13
C THR A 164 -2.43 -2.44 2.29
N HIS A 165 -3.43 -1.75 2.90
CA HIS A 165 -4.32 -2.35 3.89
C HIS A 165 -5.03 -3.57 3.33
N GLU A 166 -5.59 -3.45 2.13
CA GLU A 166 -6.34 -4.53 1.51
C GLU A 166 -5.46 -5.72 1.15
N PHE A 167 -4.27 -5.44 0.59
CA PHE A 167 -3.28 -6.47 0.29
C PHE A 167 -2.84 -7.22 1.56
N PHE A 168 -2.49 -6.48 2.63
CA PHE A 168 -2.09 -7.06 3.91
C PHE A 168 -3.23 -7.90 4.52
N LYS A 169 -4.46 -7.39 4.45
CA LYS A 169 -5.64 -8.12 4.92
C LYS A 169 -5.82 -9.44 4.20
N GLU A 170 -5.71 -9.45 2.88
CA GLU A 170 -5.87 -10.68 2.10
C GLU A 170 -4.76 -11.68 2.40
N HIS A 171 -3.51 -11.24 2.43
CA HIS A 171 -2.36 -12.14 2.48
C HIS A 171 -2.00 -12.58 3.89
N ILE A 172 -2.09 -11.70 4.88
CA ILE A 172 -1.70 -11.97 6.26
C ILE A 172 -2.92 -12.29 7.13
N ILE A 173 -3.90 -11.38 7.20
CA ILE A 173 -5.07 -11.57 8.06
C ILE A 173 -5.89 -12.79 7.63
N ARG A 174 -6.08 -12.97 6.33
CA ARG A 174 -6.88 -14.03 5.70
C ARG A 174 -6.06 -15.17 5.14
N GLU A 175 -4.77 -15.18 5.41
CA GLU A 175 -3.85 -16.25 5.01
C GLU A 175 -3.94 -16.57 3.49
N GLY A 176 -4.08 -15.53 2.64
CA GLY A 176 -4.22 -15.64 1.19
C GLY A 176 -5.58 -16.11 0.70
N ASN A 177 -6.58 -16.16 1.57
CA ASN A 177 -7.95 -16.48 1.18
C ASN A 177 -8.74 -15.18 0.91
N SER A 178 -8.89 -14.79 -0.35
CA SER A 178 -9.65 -13.58 -0.74
C SER A 178 -11.12 -13.60 -0.31
N LYS A 179 -11.68 -14.80 -0.03
CA LYS A 179 -13.03 -14.98 0.48
C LYS A 179 -13.08 -15.17 2.00
N GLY A 180 -11.94 -15.08 2.68
CA GLY A 180 -11.83 -15.16 4.13
C GLY A 180 -12.63 -14.05 4.81
N THR A 181 -13.17 -14.34 5.97
CA THR A 181 -13.97 -13.39 6.78
C THR A 181 -13.19 -12.79 7.92
N GLN A 182 -11.92 -13.18 8.08
CA GLN A 182 -11.05 -12.67 9.14
C GLN A 182 -10.83 -11.17 8.95
N GLU A 183 -10.82 -10.45 10.07
CA GLU A 183 -10.68 -9.01 10.15
C GLU A 183 -9.53 -8.64 11.10
N TYR A 184 -9.10 -7.39 11.03
CA TYR A 184 -8.19 -6.83 12.03
C TYR A 184 -8.82 -6.86 13.42
N GLY A 185 -7.99 -6.98 14.45
CA GLY A 185 -8.42 -6.92 15.85
C GLY A 185 -9.13 -5.61 16.17
N ALA A 186 -10.11 -5.69 17.09
CA ALA A 186 -10.96 -4.54 17.45
C ALA A 186 -10.20 -3.32 18.02
N LYS A 187 -8.98 -3.54 18.53
CA LYS A 187 -8.11 -2.47 19.07
C LYS A 187 -7.12 -1.90 18.05
N THR A 188 -7.18 -2.36 16.79
CA THR A 188 -6.28 -1.84 15.74
C THR A 188 -6.51 -0.36 15.50
N LEU A 189 -5.43 0.41 15.49
CA LEU A 189 -5.44 1.83 15.18
C LEU A 189 -5.21 2.02 13.67
N TYR A 190 -6.10 2.74 13.03
CA TYR A 190 -6.04 2.97 11.59
C TYR A 190 -5.42 4.32 11.28
N MET A 191 -4.36 4.30 10.50
CA MET A 191 -3.53 5.46 10.17
C MET A 191 -3.71 5.89 8.72
N PRO A 192 -3.72 7.21 8.44
CA PRO A 192 -4.00 7.73 7.10
C PRO A 192 -2.86 7.51 6.10
N SER A 193 -1.62 7.33 6.56
CA SER A 193 -0.45 7.24 5.67
C SER A 193 0.62 6.29 6.21
N ASN A 194 1.55 5.87 5.33
CA ASN A 194 2.74 5.10 5.74
C ASN A 194 3.59 5.91 6.72
N GLU A 195 3.73 7.21 6.48
CA GLU A 195 4.49 8.11 7.34
C GLU A 195 3.86 8.21 8.73
N ALA A 196 2.51 8.30 8.83
CA ALA A 196 1.82 8.32 10.11
C ALA A 196 2.07 7.04 10.94
N ILE A 197 2.06 5.86 10.32
CA ILE A 197 2.45 4.60 10.98
C ILE A 197 3.90 4.69 11.48
N LYS A 198 4.82 5.12 10.63
CA LYS A 198 6.24 5.22 10.99
C LYS A 198 6.48 6.17 12.18
N GLN A 199 5.82 7.32 12.19
CA GLN A 199 5.94 8.28 13.29
C GLN A 199 5.37 7.72 14.62
N GLU A 200 4.23 7.03 14.57
CA GLU A 200 3.66 6.39 15.75
C GLU A 200 4.57 5.27 16.27
N ILE A 201 5.10 4.41 15.41
CA ILE A 201 6.06 3.35 15.79
C ILE A 201 7.32 3.94 16.44
N LYS A 202 7.81 5.07 15.90
CA LYS A 202 8.97 5.77 16.48
C LYS A 202 8.67 6.26 17.89
N ALA A 203 7.47 6.77 18.16
CA ALA A 203 7.07 7.32 19.44
C ALA A 203 6.65 6.25 20.45
N ASN A 204 6.13 5.11 20.01
CA ASN A 204 5.54 4.08 20.84
C ASN A 204 6.34 2.76 20.76
N LYS A 205 7.07 2.42 21.84
CA LYS A 205 7.93 1.24 21.87
C LYS A 205 7.18 -0.10 21.80
N TYR A 206 5.88 -0.09 22.02
CA TYR A 206 5.04 -1.30 21.98
C TYR A 206 4.20 -1.42 20.71
N ALA A 207 4.39 -0.50 19.77
CA ALA A 207 3.67 -0.53 18.51
C ALA A 207 4.33 -1.47 17.49
N ILE A 208 3.48 -2.12 16.70
CA ILE A 208 3.82 -2.85 15.49
C ILE A 208 2.91 -2.38 14.36
N GLY A 209 3.44 -2.30 13.16
CA GLY A 209 2.68 -1.92 11.99
C GLY A 209 3.37 -2.36 10.71
N TYR A 210 2.84 -1.90 9.59
CA TYR A 210 3.44 -2.17 8.29
C TYR A 210 3.41 -0.92 7.41
N ILE A 211 4.41 -0.80 6.55
CA ILE A 211 4.55 0.28 5.57
C ILE A 211 5.02 -0.29 4.22
N GLY A 212 4.82 0.46 3.14
CA GLY A 212 5.53 0.18 1.89
C GLY A 212 7.04 0.32 2.10
N MET A 213 7.80 -0.58 1.48
CA MET A 213 9.26 -0.67 1.63
C MET A 213 9.96 0.68 1.31
N GLY A 214 9.43 1.43 0.35
CA GLY A 214 9.97 2.73 -0.03
C GLY A 214 9.91 3.81 1.07
N TYR A 215 9.18 3.56 2.17
CA TYR A 215 9.11 4.45 3.35
C TYR A 215 10.07 4.06 4.47
N MET A 216 10.79 2.93 4.31
CA MET A 216 11.72 2.46 5.33
C MET A 216 12.93 3.37 5.45
N ASP A 217 13.27 3.72 6.68
CA ASP A 217 14.49 4.44 7.02
C ASP A 217 15.02 4.00 8.40
N SER A 218 16.11 4.61 8.82
CA SER A 218 16.76 4.26 10.08
C SER A 218 16.01 4.72 11.35
N SER A 219 14.82 5.30 11.26
CA SER A 219 14.05 5.77 12.43
C SER A 219 13.25 4.65 13.13
N VAL A 220 12.97 3.57 12.43
CA VAL A 220 12.25 2.39 12.91
C VAL A 220 13.05 1.12 12.63
N GLU A 221 12.61 -0.01 13.16
CA GLU A 221 13.20 -1.33 12.93
C GLU A 221 12.34 -2.15 11.98
N ALA A 222 12.96 -2.76 10.98
CA ALA A 222 12.30 -3.76 10.14
C ALA A 222 12.29 -5.11 10.88
N VAL A 223 11.13 -5.75 10.94
CA VAL A 223 10.96 -7.10 11.47
C VAL A 223 10.95 -8.06 10.28
N THR A 224 11.78 -9.09 10.31
CA THR A 224 11.77 -10.15 9.30
C THR A 224 10.51 -11.02 9.44
N VAL A 225 10.08 -11.61 8.36
CA VAL A 225 8.97 -12.58 8.37
C VAL A 225 9.49 -13.93 7.89
N ASP A 226 9.33 -14.96 8.70
CA ASP A 226 9.91 -16.30 8.46
C ASP A 226 11.44 -16.25 8.22
N GLY A 227 12.16 -15.34 8.89
CA GLY A 227 13.57 -15.11 8.71
C GLY A 227 13.96 -14.36 7.44
N ILE A 228 12.98 -13.86 6.67
CA ILE A 228 13.22 -13.20 5.39
C ILE A 228 13.04 -11.69 5.55
N ALA A 229 14.05 -10.93 5.16
CA ALA A 229 13.99 -9.46 5.20
C ALA A 229 13.23 -8.89 3.99
N ALA A 230 12.47 -7.83 4.22
CA ALA A 230 11.83 -7.04 3.17
C ALA A 230 12.91 -6.23 2.42
N THR A 231 13.47 -6.79 1.36
CA THR A 231 14.45 -6.12 0.50
C THR A 231 13.99 -6.11 -0.95
N PRO A 232 14.43 -5.14 -1.78
CA PRO A 232 14.10 -5.14 -3.21
C PRO A 232 14.47 -6.44 -3.90
N GLU A 233 15.61 -7.04 -3.54
CA GLU A 233 16.05 -8.32 -4.08
C GLU A 233 15.08 -9.46 -3.73
N ASN A 234 14.69 -9.56 -2.46
CA ASN A 234 13.77 -10.60 -1.99
C ASN A 234 12.37 -10.46 -2.58
N VAL A 235 11.92 -9.23 -2.86
CA VAL A 235 10.65 -8.96 -3.55
C VAL A 235 10.76 -9.38 -5.03
N LEU A 236 11.83 -9.01 -5.73
CA LEU A 236 12.02 -9.32 -7.14
C LEU A 236 12.19 -10.82 -7.40
N ASN A 237 12.92 -11.52 -6.54
CA ASN A 237 13.11 -12.98 -6.66
C ASN A 237 11.97 -13.78 -6.01
N LYS A 238 10.96 -13.10 -5.46
CA LYS A 238 9.76 -13.70 -4.85
C LYS A 238 10.05 -14.61 -3.64
N THR A 239 11.05 -14.30 -2.87
CA THR A 239 11.32 -14.98 -1.60
C THR A 239 10.62 -14.30 -0.43
N TYR A 240 10.36 -12.99 -0.54
CA TYR A 240 9.59 -12.18 0.39
C TYR A 240 8.18 -11.92 -0.12
#